data_52613acd6b17b7749494769b6c29b5c1
#
_entry.id   52613acd6b17b7749494769b6c29b5c1
#
_cell.length_a   1.000
_cell.length_b   1.000
_cell.length_c   1.000
_cell.angle_alpha   90.00
_cell.angle_beta   90.00
_cell.angle_gamma   90.00
#
_symmetry.space_group_name_H-M   'P 1'
#
loop_
_entity.id
_entity.type
_entity.pdbx_description
1 polymer ?
#
loop_
_entity_poly.entity_id
_entity_poly.type
_entity_poly.pdbx_seq_one_letter_code
_entity_poly.pdbx_strand_id
1 'polypeptide(L)'
;THHRSSAASDVYKRQFHNVYSGNSYFKKLYNTQLSKVDQIVAISNYVKNEISKKYNLDSNKIKVINRGVDVKYFEKPILDSQIENIINKYQIDTSKNIILYPARLTNWKGQIEFLDIFNKMQNDNFLLYFAGDTKNQSYTEKLQNKIQSFNLGHKCKIIGNLPRDDLKTLYYLSSIITSFPLQAEGFGRTISEALIMKKKILAFNYGGVKDQLDKLDDIYKVDPHKYNEIVIKLQNIIKIDKEKFSNISLDSKDYISKTFSKYQMVQSYVDLYEQQSI
;
A
#
# COMPACT_ATOMS: atom_id res chain seq x y z
N THR A 1 55.32 21.50 2.88
CA THR A 1 54.65 20.29 2.34
C THR A 1 53.16 20.42 2.51
N HIS A 2 52.47 20.81 1.40
CA HIS A 2 51.00 20.82 1.36
C HIS A 2 50.51 19.38 1.24
N HIS A 3 49.94 18.86 2.30
CA HIS A 3 49.07 17.67 2.22
C HIS A 3 47.84 18.03 1.39
N ARG A 4 47.81 17.58 0.15
CA ARG A 4 46.57 17.50 -0.62
C ARG A 4 45.71 16.45 0.07
N SER A 5 44.68 16.89 0.77
CA SER A 5 43.56 16.05 1.16
C SER A 5 42.98 15.49 -0.14
N SER A 6 43.05 14.17 -0.31
CA SER A 6 42.32 13.49 -1.35
C SER A 6 40.84 13.71 -1.04
N ALA A 7 40.17 14.55 -1.81
CA ALA A 7 38.75 14.64 -1.77
C ALA A 7 38.22 13.24 -2.13
N ALA A 8 37.69 12.53 -1.14
CA ALA A 8 36.89 11.34 -1.40
C ALA A 8 35.82 11.77 -2.38
N SER A 9 35.70 11.10 -3.50
CA SER A 9 34.67 11.38 -4.49
C SER A 9 33.32 11.13 -3.84
N ASP A 10 32.58 12.20 -3.54
CA ASP A 10 31.23 12.07 -2.99
C ASP A 10 30.35 11.34 -3.99
N VAL A 11 29.93 10.12 -3.63
CA VAL A 11 29.00 9.33 -4.45
C VAL A 11 27.60 9.86 -4.24
N TYR A 12 27.06 10.50 -5.28
CA TYR A 12 25.71 11.06 -5.23
C TYR A 12 24.67 9.97 -5.46
N LYS A 13 23.81 9.73 -4.45
CA LYS A 13 22.71 8.77 -4.48
C LYS A 13 21.36 9.47 -4.43
N ARG A 14 20.39 8.97 -5.20
CA ARG A 14 19.01 9.45 -5.17
C ARG A 14 18.02 8.32 -5.10
N GLN A 15 16.97 8.51 -4.28
CA GLN A 15 15.87 7.57 -4.14
C GLN A 15 14.58 8.10 -4.77
N PHE A 16 13.95 7.25 -5.60
CA PHE A 16 12.64 7.50 -6.17
C PHE A 16 11.56 6.74 -5.42
N HIS A 17 10.63 7.48 -4.81
CA HIS A 17 9.47 6.93 -4.09
C HIS A 17 8.24 6.75 -4.97
N ASN A 18 8.21 7.42 -6.13
CA ASN A 18 7.15 7.32 -7.13
C ASN A 18 7.63 7.88 -8.47
N VAL A 19 6.82 7.69 -9.50
CA VAL A 19 7.03 8.32 -10.81
C VAL A 19 6.47 9.74 -10.75
N TYR A 20 7.33 10.74 -10.70
CA TYR A 20 6.90 12.12 -10.62
C TYR A 20 6.37 12.62 -11.98
N SER A 21 5.15 13.17 -11.99
CA SER A 21 4.59 13.81 -13.18
C SER A 21 5.34 15.11 -13.47
N GLY A 22 5.98 15.18 -14.62
CA GLY A 22 6.70 16.38 -15.08
C GLY A 22 6.09 16.97 -16.34
N ASN A 23 4.91 17.61 -16.24
CA ASN A 23 4.31 18.31 -17.39
C ASN A 23 4.92 19.70 -17.60
N SER A 24 5.74 20.22 -16.67
CA SER A 24 6.45 21.49 -16.81
C SER A 24 7.87 21.24 -17.30
N TYR A 25 8.34 22.08 -18.22
CA TYR A 25 9.72 22.07 -18.73
C TYR A 25 10.76 22.11 -17.60
N PHE A 26 10.58 22.96 -16.59
CA PHE A 26 11.47 23.06 -15.45
C PHE A 26 11.48 21.80 -14.59
N LYS A 27 10.33 21.13 -14.40
CA LYS A 27 10.28 19.85 -13.70
C LYS A 27 10.96 18.74 -14.50
N LYS A 28 10.83 18.75 -15.81
CA LYS A 28 11.52 17.81 -16.70
C LYS A 28 13.04 18.02 -16.64
N LEU A 29 13.50 19.27 -16.68
CA LEU A 29 14.92 19.64 -16.55
C LEU A 29 15.47 19.25 -15.16
N TYR A 30 14.75 19.55 -14.10
CA TYR A 30 15.12 19.14 -12.73
C TYR A 30 15.20 17.61 -12.59
N ASN A 31 14.26 16.89 -13.16
CA ASN A 31 14.25 15.43 -13.11
C ASN A 31 15.36 14.81 -13.98
N THR A 32 15.77 15.44 -15.08
CA THR A 32 16.92 14.98 -15.89
C THR A 32 18.26 15.18 -15.19
N GLN A 33 18.38 16.14 -14.26
CA GLN A 33 19.58 16.21 -13.41
C GLN A 33 19.72 14.98 -12.49
N LEU A 34 18.62 14.26 -12.25
CA LEU A 34 18.63 13.00 -11.50
C LEU A 34 19.39 11.87 -12.21
N SER A 35 19.61 11.99 -13.54
CA SER A 35 20.36 11.03 -14.34
C SER A 35 21.90 11.16 -14.16
N LYS A 36 22.34 12.27 -13.59
CA LYS A 36 23.78 12.56 -13.39
C LYS A 36 24.34 12.01 -12.07
N VAL A 37 23.52 11.29 -11.30
CA VAL A 37 23.98 10.63 -10.07
C VAL A 37 24.66 9.29 -10.39
N ASP A 38 25.55 8.85 -9.52
CA ASP A 38 26.29 7.60 -9.70
C ASP A 38 25.38 6.38 -9.51
N GLN A 39 24.45 6.46 -8.55
CA GLN A 39 23.53 5.39 -8.25
C GLN A 39 22.12 5.90 -7.98
N ILE A 40 21.14 5.26 -8.61
CA ILE A 40 19.71 5.51 -8.41
C ILE A 40 19.12 4.35 -7.63
N VAL A 41 18.26 4.64 -6.64
CA VAL A 41 17.47 3.64 -5.94
C VAL A 41 16.00 3.82 -6.27
N ALA A 42 15.34 2.75 -6.72
CA ALA A 42 13.91 2.67 -6.91
C ALA A 42 13.28 1.78 -5.82
N ILE A 43 12.10 2.18 -5.32
CA ILE A 43 11.44 1.44 -4.22
C ILE A 43 10.67 0.20 -4.66
N SER A 44 10.60 -0.06 -5.96
CA SER A 44 9.96 -1.23 -6.57
C SER A 44 10.43 -1.42 -8.00
N ASN A 45 10.22 -2.60 -8.58
CA ASN A 45 10.48 -2.84 -10.01
C ASN A 45 9.60 -1.97 -10.91
N TYR A 46 8.35 -1.73 -10.49
CA TYR A 46 7.47 -0.79 -11.18
C TYR A 46 8.11 0.60 -11.29
N VAL A 47 8.57 1.18 -10.16
CA VAL A 47 9.21 2.51 -10.16
C VAL A 47 10.48 2.50 -11.00
N LYS A 48 11.33 1.45 -10.89
CA LYS A 48 12.52 1.30 -11.73
C LYS A 48 12.17 1.39 -13.22
N ASN A 49 11.21 0.57 -13.66
CA ASN A 49 10.82 0.50 -15.08
C ASN A 49 10.26 1.83 -15.60
N GLU A 50 9.41 2.47 -14.80
CA GLU A 50 8.79 3.73 -15.19
C GLU A 50 9.77 4.91 -15.25
N ILE A 51 10.69 5.02 -14.27
CA ILE A 51 11.70 6.10 -14.29
C ILE A 51 12.74 5.86 -15.39
N SER A 52 13.14 4.60 -15.64
CA SER A 52 14.05 4.27 -16.74
C SER A 52 13.47 4.73 -18.07
N LYS A 53 12.21 4.39 -18.36
CA LYS A 53 11.52 4.82 -19.59
C LYS A 53 11.33 6.33 -19.65
N LYS A 54 10.80 6.93 -18.58
CA LYS A 54 10.39 8.33 -18.56
C LYS A 54 11.56 9.30 -18.66
N TYR A 55 12.68 8.96 -18.04
CA TYR A 55 13.87 9.83 -17.98
C TYR A 55 15.02 9.33 -18.83
N ASN A 56 14.81 8.26 -19.63
CA ASN A 56 15.84 7.62 -20.46
C ASN A 56 17.10 7.28 -19.65
N LEU A 57 16.90 6.62 -18.49
CA LEU A 57 17.98 6.24 -17.59
C LEU A 57 18.48 4.83 -17.91
N ASP A 58 19.80 4.63 -17.79
CA ASP A 58 20.37 3.30 -17.84
C ASP A 58 19.83 2.46 -16.65
N SER A 59 19.12 1.37 -16.96
CA SER A 59 18.55 0.48 -15.97
C SER A 59 19.60 -0.18 -15.06
N ASN A 60 20.86 -0.28 -15.50
CA ASN A 60 21.96 -0.84 -14.71
C ASN A 60 22.36 0.10 -13.56
N LYS A 61 22.15 1.40 -13.72
CA LYS A 61 22.36 2.39 -12.66
C LYS A 61 21.22 2.42 -11.63
N ILE A 62 20.13 1.69 -11.87
CA ILE A 62 18.95 1.71 -10.99
C ILE A 62 18.89 0.41 -10.18
N LYS A 63 19.25 0.48 -8.91
CA LYS A 63 19.07 -0.63 -7.95
C LYS A 63 17.67 -0.57 -7.34
N VAL A 64 17.00 -1.71 -7.28
CA VAL A 64 15.73 -1.81 -6.55
C VAL A 64 16.02 -2.14 -5.10
N ILE A 65 15.58 -1.25 -4.20
CA ILE A 65 15.53 -1.49 -2.76
C ILE A 65 14.09 -1.27 -2.32
N ASN A 66 13.40 -2.37 -2.12
CA ASN A 66 11.99 -2.34 -1.77
C ASN A 66 11.73 -1.61 -0.46
N ARG A 67 10.60 -0.90 -0.38
CA ARG A 67 10.20 -0.26 0.86
C ARG A 67 9.88 -1.31 1.91
N GLY A 68 10.39 -1.11 3.14
CA GLY A 68 10.21 -2.06 4.23
C GLY A 68 8.96 -1.80 5.06
N VAL A 69 8.28 -2.88 5.46
CA VAL A 69 7.26 -2.89 6.51
C VAL A 69 7.90 -3.18 7.87
N ASP A 70 7.41 -2.56 8.92
CA ASP A 70 7.86 -2.80 10.29
C ASP A 70 7.18 -4.06 10.86
N VAL A 71 7.74 -5.24 10.52
CA VAL A 71 7.21 -6.55 10.91
C VAL A 71 7.01 -6.64 12.42
N LYS A 72 8.04 -6.26 13.20
CA LYS A 72 7.99 -6.33 14.67
C LYS A 72 6.84 -5.50 15.26
N TYR A 73 6.53 -4.36 14.67
CA TYR A 73 5.41 -3.53 15.10
C TYR A 73 4.06 -4.21 14.83
N PHE A 74 3.86 -4.75 13.63
CA PHE A 74 2.57 -5.35 13.26
C PHE A 74 2.34 -6.71 13.92
N GLU A 75 3.39 -7.42 14.32
CA GLU A 75 3.30 -8.69 15.07
C GLU A 75 3.00 -8.52 16.57
N LYS A 76 3.24 -7.35 17.14
CA LYS A 76 2.92 -7.12 18.55
C LYS A 76 1.44 -7.40 18.82
N PRO A 77 1.11 -8.15 19.87
CA PRO A 77 -0.27 -8.34 20.29
C PRO A 77 -1.01 -7.00 20.47
N ILE A 78 -2.29 -7.01 20.22
CA ILE A 78 -3.19 -5.89 20.49
C ILE A 78 -3.92 -6.26 21.79
N LEU A 79 -3.93 -5.35 22.75
CA LEU A 79 -4.59 -5.56 24.03
C LEU A 79 -6.11 -5.43 23.88
N ASP A 80 -6.87 -6.20 24.66
CA ASP A 80 -8.34 -6.14 24.65
C ASP A 80 -8.85 -4.73 24.93
N SER A 81 -8.21 -4.00 25.84
CA SER A 81 -8.54 -2.59 26.12
C SER A 81 -8.35 -1.65 24.92
N GLN A 82 -7.37 -1.94 24.05
CA GLN A 82 -7.19 -1.19 22.81
C GLN A 82 -8.32 -1.51 21.81
N ILE A 83 -8.71 -2.77 21.74
CA ILE A 83 -9.80 -3.24 20.89
C ILE A 83 -11.11 -2.56 21.31
N GLU A 84 -11.45 -2.64 22.60
CA GLU A 84 -12.66 -2.02 23.16
C GLU A 84 -12.67 -0.50 22.96
N ASN A 85 -11.54 0.17 23.18
CA ASN A 85 -11.41 1.60 22.95
C ASN A 85 -11.71 1.98 21.49
N ILE A 86 -11.19 1.22 20.52
CA ILE A 86 -11.43 1.48 19.09
C ILE A 86 -12.88 1.21 18.70
N ILE A 87 -13.46 0.10 19.21
CA ILE A 87 -14.86 -0.22 18.98
C ILE A 87 -15.76 0.92 19.47
N ASN A 88 -15.54 1.40 20.69
CA ASN A 88 -16.34 2.45 21.30
C ASN A 88 -16.10 3.81 20.63
N LYS A 89 -14.84 4.21 20.43
CA LYS A 89 -14.45 5.51 19.88
C LYS A 89 -14.98 5.72 18.47
N TYR A 90 -14.91 4.70 17.63
CA TYR A 90 -15.34 4.77 16.23
C TYR A 90 -16.68 4.08 15.97
N GLN A 91 -17.36 3.60 17.02
CA GLN A 91 -18.64 2.89 16.93
C GLN A 91 -18.57 1.77 15.86
N ILE A 92 -17.64 0.85 16.05
CA ILE A 92 -17.39 -0.26 15.13
C ILE A 92 -18.40 -1.39 15.42
N ASP A 93 -19.20 -1.75 14.43
CA ASP A 93 -20.06 -2.92 14.53
C ASP A 93 -19.28 -4.19 14.14
N THR A 94 -18.91 -4.97 15.14
CA THR A 94 -18.15 -6.22 14.97
C THR A 94 -19.02 -7.44 14.67
N SER A 95 -20.34 -7.31 14.66
CA SER A 95 -21.27 -8.40 14.32
C SER A 95 -21.25 -8.73 12.83
N LYS A 96 -20.74 -7.82 11.99
CA LYS A 96 -20.70 -7.93 10.54
C LYS A 96 -19.27 -8.03 10.01
N ASN A 97 -19.13 -8.45 8.76
CA ASN A 97 -17.85 -8.47 8.07
C ASN A 97 -17.42 -7.06 7.68
N ILE A 98 -16.28 -6.61 8.19
CA ILE A 98 -15.73 -5.29 7.88
C ILE A 98 -14.79 -5.38 6.69
N ILE A 99 -15.11 -4.64 5.63
CA ILE A 99 -14.22 -4.32 4.52
C ILE A 99 -13.55 -2.99 4.86
N LEU A 100 -12.24 -3.01 5.04
CA LEU A 100 -11.47 -1.79 5.30
C LEU A 100 -10.75 -1.33 4.04
N TYR A 101 -10.90 -0.06 3.71
CA TYR A 101 -10.16 0.62 2.65
C TYR A 101 -9.23 1.68 3.25
N PRO A 102 -8.01 1.31 3.65
CA PRO A 102 -7.10 2.23 4.33
C PRO A 102 -6.25 3.02 3.32
N ALA A 103 -6.71 4.20 2.95
CA ALA A 103 -6.02 5.08 2.03
C ALA A 103 -6.42 6.55 2.25
N ARG A 104 -5.53 7.50 1.95
CA ARG A 104 -5.90 8.92 1.89
C ARG A 104 -7.07 9.10 0.94
N LEU A 105 -8.02 9.94 1.30
CA LEU A 105 -9.18 10.21 0.46
C LEU A 105 -8.79 11.16 -0.67
N THR A 106 -8.56 10.58 -1.85
CA THR A 106 -8.16 11.30 -3.05
C THR A 106 -8.67 10.60 -4.30
N ASN A 107 -8.92 11.32 -5.38
CA ASN A 107 -9.46 10.78 -6.63
C ASN A 107 -8.72 9.53 -7.13
N TRP A 108 -7.39 9.56 -7.10
CA TRP A 108 -6.59 8.47 -7.65
C TRP A 108 -6.56 7.19 -6.79
N LYS A 109 -7.08 7.26 -5.55
CA LYS A 109 -7.18 6.09 -4.66
C LYS A 109 -8.43 5.23 -4.90
N GLY A 110 -9.40 5.70 -5.69
CA GLY A 110 -10.49 4.85 -6.18
C GLY A 110 -11.61 4.51 -5.18
N GLN A 111 -11.76 5.27 -4.09
CA GLN A 111 -12.81 5.00 -3.10
C GLN A 111 -14.22 5.18 -3.68
N ILE A 112 -14.41 6.17 -4.55
CA ILE A 112 -15.71 6.43 -5.19
C ILE A 112 -16.09 5.29 -6.12
N GLU A 113 -15.15 4.81 -6.92
CA GLU A 113 -15.34 3.68 -7.83
C GLU A 113 -15.58 2.38 -7.07
N PHE A 114 -14.89 2.20 -5.95
CA PHE A 114 -15.12 1.04 -5.09
C PHE A 114 -16.49 1.10 -4.39
N LEU A 115 -16.97 2.28 -4.04
CA LEU A 115 -18.33 2.45 -3.49
C LEU A 115 -19.40 2.02 -4.50
N ASP A 116 -19.24 2.29 -5.81
CA ASP A 116 -20.13 1.80 -6.87
C ASP A 116 -20.19 0.26 -6.91
N ILE A 117 -19.02 -0.38 -6.70
CA ILE A 117 -18.93 -1.84 -6.65
C ILE A 117 -19.58 -2.37 -5.39
N PHE A 118 -19.30 -1.76 -4.24
CA PHE A 118 -19.87 -2.15 -2.95
C PHE A 118 -21.41 -2.04 -2.95
N ASN A 119 -21.95 -0.99 -3.54
CA ASN A 119 -23.39 -0.81 -3.68
C ASN A 119 -24.07 -1.95 -4.46
N LYS A 120 -23.38 -2.54 -5.45
CA LYS A 120 -23.88 -3.67 -6.23
C LYS A 120 -23.85 -5.00 -5.47
N MET A 121 -23.14 -5.10 -4.35
CA MET A 121 -23.04 -6.35 -3.59
C MET A 121 -24.37 -6.78 -2.94
N GLN A 122 -25.28 -5.86 -2.68
CA GLN A 122 -26.61 -6.10 -2.08
C GLN A 122 -26.58 -7.08 -0.89
N ASN A 123 -25.53 -7.04 -0.09
CA ASN A 123 -25.31 -7.94 1.03
C ASN A 123 -25.22 -7.14 2.34
N ASP A 124 -26.17 -7.36 3.24
CA ASP A 124 -26.27 -6.62 4.51
C ASP A 124 -25.28 -7.09 5.58
N ASN A 125 -24.57 -8.18 5.32
CA ASN A 125 -23.54 -8.70 6.24
C ASN A 125 -22.16 -8.05 6.08
N PHE A 126 -22.05 -7.00 5.26
CA PHE A 126 -20.80 -6.27 5.06
C PHE A 126 -20.93 -4.81 5.44
N LEU A 127 -19.89 -4.32 6.11
CA LEU A 127 -19.66 -2.91 6.36
C LEU A 127 -18.41 -2.45 5.58
N LEU A 128 -18.44 -1.23 5.05
CA LEU A 128 -17.32 -0.63 4.36
C LEU A 128 -16.80 0.58 5.15
N TYR A 129 -15.55 0.52 5.58
CA TYR A 129 -14.91 1.60 6.30
C TYR A 129 -13.75 2.18 5.50
N PHE A 130 -13.81 3.48 5.26
CA PHE A 130 -12.73 4.26 4.68
C PHE A 130 -11.91 4.91 5.78
N ALA A 131 -10.63 4.55 5.91
CA ALA A 131 -9.71 5.10 6.89
C ALA A 131 -8.54 5.81 6.21
N GLY A 132 -8.34 7.08 6.47
CA GLY A 132 -7.22 7.84 5.92
C GLY A 132 -7.43 9.34 5.98
N ASP A 133 -6.40 10.09 5.58
CA ASP A 133 -6.38 11.55 5.58
C ASP A 133 -7.49 12.13 4.69
N THR A 134 -8.28 13.02 5.26
CA THR A 134 -9.44 13.70 4.65
C THR A 134 -9.13 15.14 4.24
N LYS A 135 -7.87 15.55 4.18
CA LYS A 135 -7.47 16.95 3.85
C LYS A 135 -8.00 17.43 2.49
N ASN A 136 -8.24 16.51 1.56
CA ASN A 136 -8.94 16.83 0.32
C ASN A 136 -10.45 16.91 0.59
N GLN A 137 -10.91 18.03 1.12
CA GLN A 137 -12.30 18.26 1.52
C GLN A 137 -13.27 18.02 0.37
N SER A 138 -13.00 18.57 -0.81
CA SER A 138 -13.87 18.42 -1.99
C SER A 138 -14.08 16.94 -2.37
N TYR A 139 -13.04 16.11 -2.29
CA TYR A 139 -13.17 14.68 -2.56
C TYR A 139 -13.91 13.95 -1.43
N THR A 140 -13.63 14.33 -0.18
CA THR A 140 -14.31 13.77 1.00
C THR A 140 -15.81 14.04 0.96
N GLU A 141 -16.22 15.26 0.64
CA GLU A 141 -17.62 15.64 0.44
C GLU A 141 -18.29 14.87 -0.70
N LYS A 142 -17.60 14.74 -1.84
CA LYS A 142 -18.11 13.92 -2.98
C LYS A 142 -18.36 12.47 -2.56
N LEU A 143 -17.43 11.86 -1.82
CA LEU A 143 -17.58 10.50 -1.32
C LEU A 143 -18.74 10.40 -0.34
N GLN A 144 -18.88 11.36 0.58
CA GLN A 144 -19.97 11.42 1.56
C GLN A 144 -21.33 11.58 0.89
N ASN A 145 -21.44 12.50 -0.07
CA ASN A 145 -22.67 12.71 -0.85
C ASN A 145 -23.06 11.43 -1.63
N LYS A 146 -22.08 10.72 -2.16
CA LYS A 146 -22.33 9.47 -2.86
C LYS A 146 -22.79 8.35 -1.91
N ILE A 147 -22.23 8.25 -0.70
CA ILE A 147 -22.70 7.33 0.33
C ILE A 147 -24.18 7.61 0.66
N GLN A 148 -24.54 8.88 0.78
CA GLN A 148 -25.93 9.30 1.06
C GLN A 148 -26.86 9.00 -0.11
N SER A 149 -26.45 9.32 -1.36
CA SER A 149 -27.27 9.07 -2.56
C SER A 149 -27.58 7.60 -2.80
N PHE A 150 -26.73 6.70 -2.32
CA PHE A 150 -26.92 5.25 -2.36
C PHE A 150 -27.64 4.70 -1.10
N ASN A 151 -28.05 5.55 -0.16
CA ASN A 151 -28.61 5.15 1.15
C ASN A 151 -27.69 4.18 1.93
N LEU A 152 -26.37 4.30 1.77
CA LEU A 152 -25.38 3.41 2.40
C LEU A 152 -24.87 3.90 3.76
N GLY A 153 -25.45 4.96 4.34
CA GLY A 153 -25.00 5.51 5.63
C GLY A 153 -24.99 4.50 6.79
N HIS A 154 -25.83 3.48 6.73
CA HIS A 154 -25.89 2.39 7.71
C HIS A 154 -24.84 1.29 7.48
N LYS A 155 -24.19 1.24 6.31
CA LYS A 155 -23.20 0.22 5.92
C LYS A 155 -21.82 0.79 5.61
N CYS A 156 -21.72 2.10 5.40
CA CYS A 156 -20.49 2.73 4.93
C CYS A 156 -20.10 3.91 5.82
N LYS A 157 -18.85 3.96 6.29
CA LYS A 157 -18.36 4.97 7.20
C LYS A 157 -17.00 5.51 6.77
N ILE A 158 -16.88 6.83 6.80
CA ILE A 158 -15.59 7.51 6.69
C ILE A 158 -15.05 7.70 8.12
N ILE A 159 -14.03 6.91 8.49
CA ILE A 159 -13.42 6.95 9.83
C ILE A 159 -12.49 8.16 9.96
N GLY A 160 -11.90 8.61 8.85
CA GLY A 160 -10.94 9.71 8.87
C GLY A 160 -9.49 9.26 9.12
N ASN A 161 -8.65 10.22 9.48
CA ASN A 161 -7.24 9.96 9.76
C ASN A 161 -7.09 9.33 11.16
N LEU A 162 -6.37 8.22 11.22
CA LEU A 162 -6.16 7.45 12.45
C LEU A 162 -4.70 7.52 12.91
N PRO A 163 -4.45 7.56 14.23
CA PRO A 163 -3.17 7.17 14.79
C PRO A 163 -2.78 5.77 14.33
N ARG A 164 -1.48 5.50 14.28
CA ARG A 164 -0.95 4.24 13.74
C ARG A 164 -1.47 3.01 14.51
N ASP A 165 -1.57 3.12 15.83
CA ASP A 165 -2.06 2.01 16.68
C ASP A 165 -3.57 1.78 16.50
N ASP A 166 -4.35 2.86 16.36
CA ASP A 166 -5.79 2.77 16.06
C ASP A 166 -6.00 2.09 14.69
N LEU A 167 -5.22 2.48 13.68
CA LEU A 167 -5.29 1.87 12.36
C LEU A 167 -4.91 0.38 12.41
N LYS A 168 -3.86 0.00 13.15
CA LYS A 168 -3.47 -1.39 13.36
C LYS A 168 -4.62 -2.20 14.00
N THR A 169 -5.27 -1.64 15.02
CA THR A 169 -6.43 -2.27 15.67
C THR A 169 -7.60 -2.40 14.68
N LEU A 170 -7.82 -1.40 13.84
CA LEU A 170 -8.86 -1.48 12.81
C LEU A 170 -8.53 -2.54 11.72
N TYR A 171 -7.26 -2.72 11.35
CA TYR A 171 -6.82 -3.87 10.55
C TYR A 171 -7.20 -5.19 11.24
N TYR A 172 -6.92 -5.30 12.53
CA TYR A 172 -7.23 -6.52 13.30
C TYR A 172 -8.73 -6.83 13.30
N LEU A 173 -9.58 -5.84 13.51
CA LEU A 173 -11.04 -5.98 13.52
C LEU A 173 -11.63 -6.28 12.12
N SER A 174 -10.92 -5.94 11.07
CA SER A 174 -11.42 -6.07 9.71
C SER A 174 -11.36 -7.50 9.19
N SER A 175 -12.41 -7.92 8.46
CA SER A 175 -12.48 -9.22 7.79
C SER A 175 -11.64 -9.27 6.54
N ILE A 176 -11.55 -8.15 5.81
CA ILE A 176 -10.78 -8.02 4.58
C ILE A 176 -10.26 -6.59 4.41
N ILE A 177 -9.05 -6.47 3.90
CA ILE A 177 -8.42 -5.19 3.54
C ILE A 177 -8.41 -5.05 2.02
N THR A 178 -8.79 -3.87 1.52
CA THR A 178 -8.88 -3.64 0.07
C THR A 178 -8.05 -2.45 -0.40
N SER A 179 -7.56 -2.52 -1.64
CA SER A 179 -6.83 -1.43 -2.29
C SER A 179 -7.00 -1.47 -3.81
N PHE A 180 -7.76 -0.52 -4.36
CA PHE A 180 -8.09 -0.45 -5.79
C PHE A 180 -7.78 0.94 -6.38
N PRO A 181 -6.52 1.41 -6.32
CA PRO A 181 -6.15 2.72 -6.82
C PRO A 181 -6.32 2.80 -8.36
N LEU A 182 -6.82 3.94 -8.85
CA LEU A 182 -6.98 4.20 -10.28
C LEU A 182 -5.63 4.42 -11.00
N GLN A 183 -4.60 4.76 -10.23
CA GLN A 183 -3.25 4.93 -10.74
C GLN A 183 -2.30 4.02 -9.97
N ALA A 184 -1.30 3.50 -10.65
CA ALA A 184 -0.30 2.64 -10.04
C ALA A 184 0.43 3.32 -8.88
N GLU A 185 0.49 2.63 -7.76
CA GLU A 185 1.27 3.05 -6.59
C GLU A 185 2.73 2.64 -6.72
N GLY A 186 3.63 3.46 -6.17
CA GLY A 186 5.05 3.11 -6.13
C GLY A 186 5.37 1.85 -5.33
N PHE A 187 4.57 1.52 -4.28
CA PHE A 187 4.78 0.33 -3.46
C PHE A 187 3.48 -0.29 -2.91
N GLY A 188 2.59 0.49 -2.23
CA GLY A 188 1.35 -0.04 -1.63
C GLY A 188 1.58 -0.63 -0.22
N ARG A 189 2.02 0.19 0.76
CA ARG A 189 2.29 -0.26 2.14
C ARG A 189 1.14 -0.99 2.81
N THR A 190 -0.08 -0.59 2.53
CA THR A 190 -1.30 -1.21 3.05
C THR A 190 -1.31 -2.73 2.88
N ILE A 191 -0.81 -3.21 1.72
CA ILE A 191 -0.77 -4.64 1.40
C ILE A 191 0.22 -5.38 2.29
N SER A 192 1.46 -4.88 2.39
CA SER A 192 2.47 -5.47 3.29
C SER A 192 1.99 -5.50 4.75
N GLU A 193 1.41 -4.39 5.22
CA GLU A 193 0.90 -4.25 6.59
C GLU A 193 -0.19 -5.29 6.89
N ALA A 194 -1.16 -5.43 5.97
CA ALA A 194 -2.25 -6.40 6.10
C ALA A 194 -1.75 -7.86 6.06
N LEU A 195 -0.81 -8.18 5.15
CA LEU A 195 -0.26 -9.53 5.02
C LEU A 195 0.57 -9.95 6.24
N ILE A 196 1.35 -9.05 6.84
CA ILE A 196 2.05 -9.33 8.11
C ILE A 196 1.04 -9.66 9.22
N MET A 197 -0.11 -9.01 9.24
CA MET A 197 -1.18 -9.28 10.19
C MET A 197 -2.05 -10.48 9.79
N LYS A 198 -1.66 -11.26 8.77
CA LYS A 198 -2.39 -12.42 8.25
C LYS A 198 -3.85 -12.09 7.89
N LYS A 199 -4.10 -10.88 7.38
CA LYS A 199 -5.43 -10.48 6.97
C LYS A 199 -5.75 -10.95 5.56
N LYS A 200 -7.02 -11.27 5.30
CA LYS A 200 -7.52 -11.38 3.94
C LYS A 200 -7.35 -10.04 3.25
N ILE A 201 -6.85 -10.05 2.04
CA ILE A 201 -6.72 -8.84 1.23
C ILE A 201 -7.35 -9.06 -0.14
N LEU A 202 -7.78 -7.98 -0.78
CA LEU A 202 -8.08 -7.99 -2.21
C LEU A 202 -7.62 -6.66 -2.82
N ALA A 203 -6.73 -6.72 -3.81
CA ALA A 203 -6.12 -5.53 -4.37
C ALA A 203 -5.89 -5.66 -5.88
N PHE A 204 -5.78 -4.53 -6.57
CA PHE A 204 -5.29 -4.53 -7.94
C PHE A 204 -3.83 -5.00 -7.98
N ASN A 205 -3.56 -6.00 -8.81
CA ASN A 205 -2.21 -6.46 -9.13
C ASN A 205 -1.53 -5.48 -10.10
N TYR A 206 -1.22 -4.28 -9.60
CA TYR A 206 -0.82 -3.15 -10.41
C TYR A 206 0.24 -2.28 -9.73
N GLY A 207 1.17 -1.75 -10.53
CA GLY A 207 2.25 -0.91 -10.02
C GLY A 207 3.19 -1.66 -9.05
N GLY A 208 3.66 -0.99 -8.01
CA GLY A 208 4.53 -1.59 -6.99
C GLY A 208 3.82 -2.60 -6.08
N VAL A 209 2.49 -2.64 -6.07
CA VAL A 209 1.71 -3.70 -5.41
C VAL A 209 1.95 -5.04 -6.08
N LYS A 210 2.15 -5.06 -7.41
CA LYS A 210 2.49 -6.27 -8.16
C LYS A 210 3.74 -6.97 -7.63
N ASP A 211 4.78 -6.21 -7.27
CA ASP A 211 6.02 -6.78 -6.71
C ASP A 211 5.75 -7.60 -5.43
N GLN A 212 4.70 -7.23 -4.67
CA GLN A 212 4.31 -7.91 -3.44
C GLN A 212 3.40 -9.11 -3.70
N LEU A 213 2.53 -9.04 -4.72
CA LEU A 213 1.48 -10.00 -4.96
C LEU A 213 1.85 -11.11 -5.96
N ASP A 214 2.83 -10.90 -6.85
CA ASP A 214 3.13 -11.83 -7.96
C ASP A 214 3.40 -13.26 -7.49
N LYS A 215 4.05 -13.43 -6.34
CA LYS A 215 4.38 -14.76 -5.77
C LYS A 215 3.33 -15.27 -4.77
N LEU A 216 2.25 -14.53 -4.56
CA LEU A 216 1.19 -14.92 -3.64
C LEU A 216 0.02 -15.58 -4.38
N ASP A 217 -0.87 -16.19 -3.61
CA ASP A 217 -2.09 -16.82 -4.13
C ASP A 217 -2.95 -15.82 -4.93
N ASP A 218 -3.56 -16.30 -6.01
CA ASP A 218 -4.42 -15.48 -6.90
C ASP A 218 -5.70 -14.98 -6.24
N ILE A 219 -6.05 -15.55 -5.10
CA ILE A 219 -7.16 -15.09 -4.28
C ILE A 219 -7.03 -13.61 -3.87
N TYR A 220 -5.81 -13.12 -3.74
CA TYR A 220 -5.52 -11.74 -3.31
C TYR A 220 -5.57 -10.71 -4.45
N LYS A 221 -5.63 -11.17 -5.71
CA LYS A 221 -5.36 -10.36 -6.89
C LYS A 221 -6.61 -10.08 -7.70
N VAL A 222 -6.71 -8.87 -8.20
CA VAL A 222 -7.61 -8.46 -9.28
C VAL A 222 -6.78 -7.73 -10.32
N ASP A 223 -6.97 -8.04 -11.59
CA ASP A 223 -6.36 -7.24 -12.66
C ASP A 223 -6.94 -5.83 -12.66
N PRO A 224 -6.11 -4.80 -12.95
CA PRO A 224 -6.62 -3.44 -13.09
C PRO A 224 -7.77 -3.38 -14.09
N HIS A 225 -8.81 -2.58 -13.77
CA HIS A 225 -9.99 -2.39 -14.60
C HIS A 225 -10.98 -3.57 -14.70
N LYS A 226 -10.68 -4.73 -14.11
CA LYS A 226 -11.64 -5.84 -14.00
C LYS A 226 -12.59 -5.66 -12.81
N TYR A 227 -13.27 -4.55 -12.77
CA TYR A 227 -14.17 -4.18 -11.66
C TYR A 227 -15.27 -5.22 -11.40
N ASN A 228 -15.75 -5.90 -12.44
CA ASN A 228 -16.80 -6.92 -12.31
C ASN A 228 -16.35 -8.17 -11.51
N GLU A 229 -15.04 -8.45 -11.49
CA GLU A 229 -14.50 -9.59 -10.72
C GLU A 229 -14.42 -9.28 -9.21
N ILE A 230 -14.40 -8.00 -8.82
CA ILE A 230 -14.16 -7.61 -7.41
C ILE A 230 -15.24 -8.17 -6.50
N VAL A 231 -16.53 -8.05 -6.87
CA VAL A 231 -17.65 -8.53 -6.04
C VAL A 231 -17.54 -10.04 -5.83
N ILE A 232 -17.32 -10.80 -6.90
CA ILE A 232 -17.20 -12.26 -6.85
C ILE A 232 -16.01 -12.66 -5.99
N LYS A 233 -14.86 -12.02 -6.18
CA LYS A 233 -13.63 -12.32 -5.41
C LYS A 233 -13.79 -11.94 -3.93
N LEU A 234 -14.44 -10.80 -3.61
CA LEU A 234 -14.76 -10.44 -2.22
C LEU A 234 -15.62 -11.49 -1.54
N GLN A 235 -16.66 -11.97 -2.20
CA GLN A 235 -17.53 -13.01 -1.67
C GLN A 235 -16.80 -14.34 -1.48
N ASN A 236 -15.93 -14.70 -2.43
CA ASN A 236 -15.17 -15.95 -2.38
C ASN A 236 -14.13 -15.92 -1.27
N ILE A 237 -13.34 -14.84 -1.15
CA ILE A 237 -12.26 -14.74 -0.15
C ILE A 237 -12.80 -14.78 1.29
N ILE A 238 -14.01 -14.25 1.52
CA ILE A 238 -14.62 -14.30 2.85
C ILE A 238 -15.06 -15.71 3.22
N LYS A 239 -15.55 -16.47 2.24
CA LYS A 239 -16.05 -17.85 2.43
C LYS A 239 -14.93 -18.90 2.51
N ILE A 240 -13.68 -18.51 2.28
CA ILE A 240 -12.58 -19.47 2.36
C ILE A 240 -12.54 -20.12 3.72
N ASP A 241 -12.38 -21.44 3.70
CA ASP A 241 -12.17 -22.25 4.88
C ASP A 241 -11.01 -21.73 5.73
N LYS A 242 -11.17 -21.80 7.07
CA LYS A 242 -10.20 -21.24 8.02
C LYS A 242 -8.83 -21.92 7.92
N GLU A 243 -8.79 -23.24 7.76
CA GLU A 243 -7.54 -24.00 7.68
C GLU A 243 -6.80 -23.67 6.38
N LYS A 244 -7.51 -23.71 5.25
CA LYS A 244 -6.94 -23.30 3.97
C LYS A 244 -6.41 -21.87 4.01
N PHE A 245 -7.17 -20.93 4.58
CA PHE A 245 -6.72 -19.54 4.69
C PHE A 245 -5.54 -19.41 5.65
N SER A 246 -5.48 -20.18 6.74
CA SER A 246 -4.35 -20.18 7.67
C SER A 246 -3.04 -20.46 6.96
N ASN A 247 -2.99 -21.50 6.12
CA ASN A 247 -1.79 -21.86 5.36
C ASN A 247 -1.41 -20.75 4.38
N ILE A 248 -2.33 -20.27 3.56
CA ILE A 248 -2.11 -19.17 2.62
C ILE A 248 -1.58 -17.92 3.33
N SER A 249 -2.13 -17.59 4.49
CA SER A 249 -1.76 -16.39 5.24
C SER A 249 -0.39 -16.50 5.90
N LEU A 250 0.02 -17.70 6.32
CA LEU A 250 1.36 -17.97 6.85
C LEU A 250 2.42 -17.82 5.76
N ASP A 251 2.22 -18.47 4.61
CA ASP A 251 3.13 -18.38 3.46
C ASP A 251 3.28 -16.93 2.99
N SER A 252 2.16 -16.21 2.91
CA SER A 252 2.15 -14.81 2.52
C SER A 252 2.91 -13.92 3.52
N LYS A 253 2.68 -14.11 4.81
CA LYS A 253 3.38 -13.39 5.86
C LYS A 253 4.89 -13.67 5.81
N ASP A 254 5.29 -14.92 5.66
CA ASP A 254 6.69 -15.33 5.57
C ASP A 254 7.38 -14.71 4.36
N TYR A 255 6.74 -14.74 3.20
CA TYR A 255 7.26 -14.10 2.00
C TYR A 255 7.46 -12.59 2.18
N ILE A 256 6.44 -11.89 2.70
CA ILE A 256 6.53 -10.44 2.96
C ILE A 256 7.60 -10.11 4.01
N SER A 257 7.69 -10.90 5.08
CA SER A 257 8.68 -10.70 6.15
C SER A 257 10.12 -10.85 5.64
N LYS A 258 10.35 -11.83 4.77
CA LYS A 258 11.68 -12.10 4.19
C LYS A 258 12.07 -11.10 3.11
N THR A 259 11.08 -10.63 2.31
CA THR A 259 11.37 -9.83 1.12
C THR A 259 11.20 -8.32 1.34
N PHE A 260 10.19 -7.92 2.12
CA PHE A 260 9.76 -6.54 2.26
C PHE A 260 9.80 -6.02 3.71
N SER A 261 10.59 -6.63 4.58
CA SER A 261 10.77 -6.12 5.93
C SER A 261 11.64 -4.86 5.96
N LYS A 262 11.42 -4.04 6.99
CA LYS A 262 12.30 -2.90 7.28
C LYS A 262 13.76 -3.31 7.47
N TYR A 263 13.98 -4.48 8.07
CA TYR A 263 15.32 -5.03 8.25
C TYR A 263 15.99 -5.29 6.90
N GLN A 264 15.31 -6.00 5.99
CA GLN A 264 15.84 -6.30 4.65
C GLN A 264 16.10 -5.02 3.85
N MET A 265 15.20 -4.02 3.96
CA MET A 265 15.43 -2.73 3.32
C MET A 265 16.70 -2.05 3.84
N VAL A 266 16.89 -2.00 5.16
CA VAL A 266 18.09 -1.38 5.76
C VAL A 266 19.33 -2.13 5.36
N GLN A 267 19.34 -3.47 5.43
CA GLN A 267 20.49 -4.29 5.00
C GLN A 267 20.86 -4.03 3.55
N SER A 268 19.88 -3.95 2.64
CA SER A 268 20.12 -3.64 1.23
C SER A 268 20.74 -2.25 1.01
N TYR A 269 20.46 -1.28 1.90
CA TYR A 269 21.17 0.01 1.86
C TYR A 269 22.58 -0.10 2.40
N VAL A 270 22.82 -0.84 3.48
CA VAL A 270 24.17 -1.08 4.01
C VAL A 270 25.04 -1.71 2.93
N ASP A 271 24.58 -2.80 2.34
CA ASP A 271 25.29 -3.49 1.24
C ASP A 271 25.58 -2.56 0.06
N LEU A 272 24.63 -1.66 -0.27
CA LEU A 272 24.83 -0.67 -1.34
C LEU A 272 25.93 0.35 -1.00
N TYR A 273 26.05 0.74 0.26
CA TYR A 273 27.09 1.68 0.70
C TYR A 273 28.46 1.01 0.79
N GLU A 274 28.54 -0.21 1.29
CA GLU A 274 29.80 -0.97 1.42
C GLU A 274 30.43 -1.30 0.05
N GLN A 275 29.60 -1.69 -0.94
CA GLN A 275 30.08 -1.98 -2.32
C GLN A 275 30.73 -0.78 -3.03
N GLN A 276 30.56 0.42 -2.52
CA GLN A 276 31.10 1.65 -3.13
C GLN A 276 32.25 2.26 -2.34
N SER A 277 32.62 1.65 -1.21
CA SER A 277 33.73 2.07 -0.36
C SER A 277 35.04 1.34 -0.69
N ILE A 278 35.00 0.45 -1.69
CA ILE A 278 36.13 -0.28 -2.27
C ILE A 278 36.46 0.33 -3.64
#